data_ccc741c0e5aea133d22b64d89f71c5e7
#
_entry.id   ccc741c0e5aea133d22b64d89f71c5e7
#
_cell.length_a   1.000
_cell.length_b   1.000
_cell.length_c   1.000
_cell.angle_alpha   90.00
_cell.angle_beta   90.00
_cell.angle_gamma   90.00
#
_symmetry.space_group_name_H-M   'P 1'
#
loop_
_entity.id
_entity.type
_entity.pdbx_description
1 polymer ?
#
loop_
_entity_poly.entity_id
_entity_poly.type
_entity_poly.pdbx_seq_one_letter_code
_entity_poly.pdbx_strand_id
1 'polypeptide(L)'
;YATHIPGRKANIETALTEALYLAALERNGDVVHMTSYAPLLAKEGHTQWNPDLIYFNNREVKPTTGYYVQKLYGQNAGNEYLPSKITLDNRDDQVRKRIASSIVRDSASGDVIVKLVNLLPVEVNTNVDLSGIGAIQSSAKRTVLTGKPADTPLPVEDTVEVAEKFDCQLSAYSFTVIRIKKANEK
;
A
#
# COMPACT_ATOMS: atom_id res chain seq x y z
N TYR A 1 12.26 -8.30 -7.31
CA TYR A 1 12.36 -6.82 -7.36
C TYR A 1 12.70 -6.25 -5.99
N ALA A 2 13.31 -5.09 -5.96
CA ALA A 2 13.51 -4.24 -4.80
C ALA A 2 13.75 -2.81 -5.29
N THR A 3 13.36 -1.82 -4.51
CA THR A 3 13.66 -0.42 -4.82
C THR A 3 14.92 0.02 -4.10
N HIS A 4 15.88 0.51 -4.88
CA HIS A 4 17.16 1.03 -4.38
C HIS A 4 17.33 2.51 -4.74
N ILE A 5 17.66 3.32 -3.74
CA ILE A 5 18.12 4.70 -3.95
C ILE A 5 19.63 4.73 -3.64
N PRO A 6 20.50 5.03 -4.61
CA PRO A 6 21.94 5.04 -4.40
C PRO A 6 22.38 5.85 -3.18
N GLY A 7 23.21 5.28 -2.32
CA GLY A 7 23.72 5.93 -1.11
C GLY A 7 22.74 6.03 0.05
N ARG A 8 21.51 5.47 -0.06
CA ARG A 8 20.51 5.50 1.01
C ARG A 8 20.13 4.09 1.48
N LYS A 9 19.80 3.97 2.76
CA LYS A 9 19.15 2.78 3.33
C LYS A 9 17.68 2.74 2.93
N ALA A 10 17.05 1.57 3.03
CA ALA A 10 15.61 1.42 2.90
C ALA A 10 14.87 2.38 3.85
N ASN A 11 13.90 3.12 3.34
CA ASN A 11 13.14 4.15 4.03
C ASN A 11 11.72 4.24 3.46
N ILE A 12 10.93 5.23 3.90
CA ILE A 12 9.55 5.39 3.44
C ILE A 12 9.45 5.68 1.93
N GLU A 13 10.39 6.44 1.34
CA GLU A 13 10.35 6.72 -0.11
C GLU A 13 10.55 5.43 -0.93
N THR A 14 11.53 4.59 -0.56
CA THR A 14 11.74 3.29 -1.23
C THR A 14 10.54 2.39 -1.07
N ALA A 15 9.97 2.32 0.13
CA ALA A 15 8.79 1.52 0.44
C ALA A 15 7.55 1.98 -0.35
N LEU A 16 7.31 3.29 -0.47
CA LEU A 16 6.19 3.82 -1.25
C LEU A 16 6.38 3.61 -2.76
N THR A 17 7.61 3.65 -3.25
CA THR A 17 7.90 3.29 -4.65
C THR A 17 7.54 1.83 -4.92
N GLU A 18 7.81 0.93 -3.98
CA GLU A 18 7.37 -0.47 -4.04
C GLU A 18 5.85 -0.58 -3.97
N ALA A 19 5.17 0.24 -3.13
CA ALA A 19 3.72 0.26 -3.07
C ALA A 19 3.08 0.70 -4.39
N LEU A 20 3.64 1.70 -5.07
CA LEU A 20 3.21 2.10 -6.42
C LEU A 20 3.35 0.96 -7.43
N TYR A 21 4.48 0.24 -7.37
CA TYR A 21 4.74 -0.91 -8.23
C TYR A 21 3.76 -2.06 -7.97
N LEU A 22 3.51 -2.39 -6.71
CA LEU A 22 2.56 -3.44 -6.32
C LEU A 22 1.12 -3.12 -6.73
N ALA A 23 0.71 -1.84 -6.66
CA ALA A 23 -0.60 -1.42 -7.17
C ALA A 23 -0.72 -1.67 -8.69
N ALA A 24 0.37 -1.47 -9.44
CA ALA A 24 0.38 -1.79 -10.87
C ALA A 24 0.35 -3.31 -11.12
N LEU A 25 1.00 -4.11 -10.29
CA LEU A 25 0.95 -5.58 -10.40
C LEU A 25 -0.44 -6.13 -10.10
N GLU A 26 -1.13 -5.65 -9.06
CA GLU A 26 -2.52 -6.06 -8.77
C GLU A 26 -3.45 -5.72 -9.93
N ARG A 27 -3.25 -4.57 -10.59
CA ARG A 27 -4.03 -4.17 -11.77
C ARG A 27 -3.85 -5.11 -12.96
N ASN A 28 -2.71 -5.78 -13.05
CA ASN A 28 -2.37 -6.73 -14.10
C ASN A 28 -2.41 -8.19 -13.58
N GLY A 29 -3.26 -8.48 -12.60
CA GLY A 29 -3.38 -9.80 -11.99
C GLY A 29 -3.91 -10.90 -12.94
N ASP A 30 -4.43 -10.51 -14.10
CA ASP A 30 -4.79 -11.43 -15.18
C ASP A 30 -3.56 -12.08 -15.83
N VAL A 31 -2.41 -11.45 -15.80
CA VAL A 31 -1.14 -11.96 -16.37
C VAL A 31 -0.04 -12.14 -15.31
N VAL A 32 -0.09 -11.41 -14.20
CA VAL A 32 0.89 -11.48 -13.11
C VAL A 32 0.36 -12.33 -11.97
N HIS A 33 0.70 -13.62 -11.98
CA HIS A 33 0.19 -14.56 -10.97
C HIS A 33 1.03 -14.63 -9.70
N MET A 34 2.30 -14.22 -9.76
CA MET A 34 3.20 -14.26 -8.61
C MET A 34 4.26 -13.18 -8.68
N THR A 35 4.61 -12.62 -7.54
CA THR A 35 5.72 -11.68 -7.39
C THR A 35 6.65 -12.15 -6.29
N SER A 36 7.95 -11.86 -6.42
CA SER A 36 8.95 -12.20 -5.42
C SER A 36 9.84 -11.00 -5.15
N TYR A 37 9.99 -10.66 -3.88
CA TYR A 37 10.97 -9.68 -3.45
C TYR A 37 12.35 -10.34 -3.38
N ALA A 38 13.36 -9.65 -3.88
CA ALA A 38 14.74 -10.10 -3.80
C ALA A 38 15.70 -8.91 -3.72
N PRO A 39 16.69 -8.98 -2.83
CA PRO A 39 16.96 -10.04 -1.86
C PRO A 39 16.08 -9.95 -0.61
N LEU A 40 15.76 -11.10 -0.01
CA LEU A 40 14.76 -11.20 1.06
C LEU A 40 15.36 -11.05 2.46
N LEU A 41 16.41 -11.80 2.77
CA LEU A 41 16.99 -11.92 4.11
C LEU A 41 18.48 -11.63 4.07
N ALA A 42 18.96 -10.86 5.04
CA ALA A 42 20.38 -10.59 5.19
C ALA A 42 20.82 -10.58 6.66
N LYS A 43 21.94 -11.25 6.94
CA LYS A 43 22.64 -11.07 8.20
C LYS A 43 23.39 -9.74 8.20
N GLU A 44 23.18 -8.90 9.22
CA GLU A 44 23.84 -7.61 9.36
C GLU A 44 25.37 -7.76 9.27
N GLY A 45 26.00 -6.93 8.47
CA GLY A 45 27.44 -6.97 8.23
C GLY A 45 27.96 -8.11 7.33
N HIS A 46 27.06 -8.96 6.80
CA HIS A 46 27.40 -10.13 5.99
C HIS A 46 26.54 -10.22 4.71
N THR A 47 26.21 -9.08 4.11
CA THR A 47 25.47 -9.02 2.85
C THR A 47 26.23 -8.22 1.82
N GLN A 48 26.11 -8.60 0.54
CA GLN A 48 26.63 -7.86 -0.62
C GLN A 48 25.58 -6.88 -1.17
N TRP A 49 24.32 -7.04 -0.76
CA TRP A 49 23.18 -6.32 -1.33
C TRP A 49 22.65 -5.26 -0.38
N ASN A 50 22.09 -4.22 -0.96
CA ASN A 50 21.36 -3.18 -0.26
C ASN A 50 20.34 -2.55 -1.23
N PRO A 51 19.04 -2.56 -0.92
CA PRO A 51 18.46 -3.06 0.34
C PRO A 51 18.16 -4.57 0.30
N ASP A 52 18.15 -5.18 1.48
CA ASP A 52 17.45 -6.43 1.73
C ASP A 52 16.11 -6.12 2.44
N LEU A 53 15.13 -7.01 2.35
CA LEU A 53 13.81 -6.75 2.93
C LEU A 53 13.80 -6.88 4.46
N ILE A 54 14.50 -7.89 4.98
CA ILE A 54 14.59 -8.19 6.41
C ILE A 54 16.04 -8.41 6.79
N TYR A 55 16.55 -7.60 7.69
CA TYR A 55 17.85 -7.81 8.31
C TYR A 55 17.70 -8.58 9.61
N PHE A 56 18.73 -9.32 9.98
CA PHE A 56 18.78 -10.01 11.26
C PHE A 56 20.21 -10.10 11.78
N ASN A 57 20.34 -10.30 13.08
CA ASN A 57 21.55 -10.66 13.76
C ASN A 57 21.27 -11.80 14.74
N ASN A 58 22.23 -12.13 15.64
CA ASN A 58 22.08 -13.24 16.56
C ASN A 58 21.05 -13.00 17.67
N ARG A 59 20.47 -11.81 17.77
CA ARG A 59 19.58 -11.41 18.88
C ARG A 59 18.19 -10.97 18.41
N GLU A 60 18.09 -10.39 17.22
CA GLU A 60 16.87 -9.73 16.75
C GLU A 60 16.70 -9.81 15.23
N VAL A 61 15.46 -9.64 14.80
CA VAL A 61 15.05 -9.51 13.40
C VAL A 61 14.59 -8.08 13.18
N LYS A 62 15.07 -7.45 12.10
CA LYS A 62 14.85 -6.03 11.76
C LYS A 62 14.17 -5.91 10.39
N PRO A 63 12.84 -6.01 10.33
CA PRO A 63 12.11 -5.75 9.10
C PRO A 63 12.32 -4.29 8.66
N THR A 64 12.48 -4.06 7.37
CA THR A 64 12.53 -2.71 6.80
C THR A 64 11.12 -2.13 6.62
N THR A 65 11.02 -0.84 6.29
CA THR A 65 9.73 -0.22 5.93
C THR A 65 9.11 -0.90 4.70
N GLY A 66 9.94 -1.34 3.74
CA GLY A 66 9.49 -2.14 2.59
C GLY A 66 8.81 -3.46 3.00
N TYR A 67 9.29 -4.12 4.06
CA TYR A 67 8.63 -5.32 4.59
C TYR A 67 7.17 -5.05 4.98
N TYR A 68 6.89 -3.91 5.61
CA TYR A 68 5.51 -3.58 6.00
C TYR A 68 4.61 -3.30 4.79
N VAL A 69 5.15 -2.72 3.73
CA VAL A 69 4.42 -2.60 2.45
C VAL A 69 4.09 -3.97 1.89
N GLN A 70 5.07 -4.88 1.79
CA GLN A 70 4.85 -6.26 1.33
C GLN A 70 3.83 -6.99 2.18
N LYS A 71 3.93 -6.87 3.52
CA LYS A 71 3.00 -7.46 4.47
C LYS A 71 1.58 -6.94 4.28
N LEU A 72 1.40 -5.63 4.13
CA LEU A 72 0.09 -5.01 3.93
C LEU A 72 -0.54 -5.47 2.61
N TYR A 73 0.21 -5.54 1.52
CA TYR A 73 -0.28 -6.10 0.27
C TYR A 73 -0.64 -7.58 0.40
N GLY A 74 0.23 -8.41 0.97
CA GLY A 74 0.02 -9.84 1.13
C GLY A 74 -1.18 -10.18 2.02
N GLN A 75 -1.37 -9.46 3.14
CA GLN A 75 -2.52 -9.66 4.04
C GLN A 75 -3.83 -9.07 3.50
N ASN A 76 -3.76 -8.23 2.48
CA ASN A 76 -4.88 -7.56 1.86
C ASN A 76 -4.90 -7.78 0.32
N ALA A 77 -4.45 -8.94 -0.14
CA ALA A 77 -4.36 -9.22 -1.57
C ALA A 77 -5.74 -9.28 -2.25
N GLY A 78 -6.74 -9.87 -1.58
CA GLY A 78 -7.98 -10.24 -2.25
C GLY A 78 -7.74 -11.28 -3.35
N ASN A 79 -8.75 -11.56 -4.14
CA ASN A 79 -8.67 -12.46 -5.28
C ASN A 79 -9.48 -11.99 -6.50
N GLU A 80 -10.11 -10.83 -6.39
CA GLU A 80 -10.83 -10.16 -7.48
C GLU A 80 -10.36 -8.70 -7.56
N TYR A 81 -9.75 -8.30 -8.67
CA TYR A 81 -9.41 -6.90 -8.92
C TYR A 81 -10.65 -6.13 -9.39
N LEU A 82 -10.95 -5.02 -8.72
CA LEU A 82 -12.04 -4.13 -9.09
C LEU A 82 -11.46 -2.96 -9.90
N PRO A 83 -11.75 -2.90 -11.23
CA PRO A 83 -11.23 -1.83 -12.06
C PRO A 83 -11.59 -0.45 -11.52
N SER A 84 -10.60 0.39 -11.30
CA SER A 84 -10.77 1.73 -10.77
C SER A 84 -10.07 2.78 -11.62
N LYS A 85 -10.57 4.01 -11.57
CA LYS A 85 -10.02 5.16 -12.29
C LYS A 85 -9.60 6.22 -11.29
N ILE A 86 -8.36 6.71 -11.42
CA ILE A 86 -7.89 7.89 -10.70
C ILE A 86 -8.07 9.12 -11.61
N THR A 87 -8.69 10.15 -11.09
CA THR A 87 -8.74 11.47 -11.70
C THR A 87 -7.99 12.44 -10.77
N LEU A 88 -7.05 13.18 -11.31
CA LEU A 88 -6.28 14.22 -10.60
C LEU A 88 -6.53 15.56 -11.24
N ASP A 89 -6.70 16.59 -10.44
CA ASP A 89 -6.81 17.98 -10.89
C ASP A 89 -5.48 18.45 -11.49
N ASN A 90 -4.36 17.98 -10.94
CA ASN A 90 -3.03 18.26 -11.47
C ASN A 90 -2.73 17.36 -12.68
N ARG A 91 -2.39 17.97 -13.82
CA ARG A 91 -2.09 17.28 -15.08
C ARG A 91 -0.61 16.96 -15.28
N ASP A 92 0.27 17.38 -14.37
CA ASP A 92 1.70 17.11 -14.45
C ASP A 92 1.96 15.60 -14.27
N ASP A 93 2.63 15.00 -15.24
CA ASP A 93 2.98 13.58 -15.21
C ASP A 93 3.89 13.21 -14.03
N GLN A 94 4.72 14.13 -13.54
CA GLN A 94 5.54 13.89 -12.37
C GLN A 94 4.70 13.75 -11.08
N VAL A 95 3.58 14.46 -11.01
CA VAL A 95 2.60 14.33 -9.93
C VAL A 95 1.82 13.03 -10.08
N ARG A 96 1.32 12.76 -11.29
CA ARG A 96 0.48 11.58 -11.58
C ARG A 96 1.21 10.26 -11.29
N LYS A 97 2.50 10.17 -11.59
CA LYS A 97 3.33 8.98 -11.33
C LYS A 97 3.56 8.69 -9.85
N ARG A 98 3.24 9.62 -8.96
CA ARG A 98 3.44 9.51 -7.51
C ARG A 98 2.17 9.16 -6.74
N ILE A 99 1.06 8.98 -7.43
CA ILE A 99 -0.23 8.58 -6.86
C ILE A 99 -0.66 7.26 -7.50
N ALA A 100 -1.10 6.32 -6.69
CA ALA A 100 -1.70 5.09 -7.17
C ALA A 100 -2.86 4.64 -6.30
N SER A 101 -3.77 3.87 -6.89
CA SER A 101 -4.79 3.11 -6.18
C SER A 101 -4.84 1.68 -6.67
N SER A 102 -5.24 0.79 -5.81
CA SER A 102 -5.69 -0.56 -6.15
C SER A 102 -6.89 -0.91 -5.28
N ILE A 103 -7.94 -1.42 -5.89
CA ILE A 103 -9.14 -1.87 -5.20
C ILE A 103 -9.34 -3.34 -5.52
N VAL A 104 -9.43 -4.17 -4.49
CA VAL A 104 -9.63 -5.61 -4.64
C VAL A 104 -10.77 -6.07 -3.74
N ARG A 105 -11.38 -7.20 -4.08
CA ARG A 105 -12.35 -7.89 -3.24
C ARG A 105 -11.74 -9.22 -2.78
N ASP A 106 -11.98 -9.53 -1.54
CA ASP A 106 -11.82 -10.87 -0.99
C ASP A 106 -13.16 -11.61 -1.15
N SER A 107 -13.27 -12.47 -2.15
CA SER A 107 -14.54 -13.15 -2.47
C SER A 107 -15.00 -14.11 -1.37
N ALA A 108 -14.10 -14.57 -0.50
CA ALA A 108 -14.45 -15.45 0.61
C ALA A 108 -15.17 -14.71 1.74
N SER A 109 -14.76 -13.48 2.06
CA SER A 109 -15.38 -12.65 3.08
C SER A 109 -16.38 -11.62 2.50
N GLY A 110 -16.26 -11.31 1.22
CA GLY A 110 -16.96 -10.21 0.55
C GLY A 110 -16.36 -8.83 0.85
N ASP A 111 -15.27 -8.76 1.61
CA ASP A 111 -14.64 -7.50 1.98
C ASP A 111 -14.06 -6.79 0.74
N VAL A 112 -14.23 -5.48 0.71
CA VAL A 112 -13.57 -4.60 -0.27
C VAL A 112 -12.37 -3.94 0.39
N ILE A 113 -11.25 -3.98 -0.32
CA ILE A 113 -9.98 -3.48 0.18
C ILE A 113 -9.49 -2.37 -0.75
N VAL A 114 -9.42 -1.15 -0.23
CA VAL A 114 -8.96 0.04 -0.94
C VAL A 114 -7.53 0.32 -0.51
N LYS A 115 -6.61 0.39 -1.47
CA LYS A 115 -5.21 0.72 -1.26
C LYS A 115 -4.90 2.02 -2.00
N LEU A 116 -4.36 3.00 -1.29
CA LEU A 116 -4.05 4.34 -1.81
C LEU A 116 -2.60 4.69 -1.47
N VAL A 117 -1.85 5.10 -2.47
CA VAL A 117 -0.44 5.49 -2.33
C VAL A 117 -0.28 6.96 -2.69
N ASN A 118 0.32 7.72 -1.79
CA ASN A 118 0.71 9.11 -1.98
C ASN A 118 2.22 9.26 -1.75
N LEU A 119 3.00 9.35 -2.82
CA LEU A 119 4.45 9.62 -2.79
C LEU A 119 4.75 11.12 -2.96
N LEU A 120 3.77 11.99 -2.81
CA LEU A 120 3.96 13.44 -2.86
C LEU A 120 4.37 13.99 -1.49
N PRO A 121 5.12 15.11 -1.44
CA PRO A 121 5.52 15.78 -0.20
C PRO A 121 4.38 16.61 0.42
N VAL A 122 3.16 16.41 -0.01
CA VAL A 122 1.96 17.14 0.41
C VAL A 122 0.81 16.19 0.69
N GLU A 123 -0.09 16.60 1.55
CA GLU A 123 -1.37 15.91 1.74
C GLU A 123 -2.24 15.98 0.48
N VAL A 124 -3.00 14.93 0.24
CA VAL A 124 -3.93 14.85 -0.88
C VAL A 124 -5.33 14.52 -0.36
N ASN A 125 -6.28 15.40 -0.62
CA ASN A 125 -7.68 15.12 -0.37
C ASN A 125 -8.23 14.28 -1.52
N THR A 126 -8.79 13.12 -1.19
CA THR A 126 -9.27 12.14 -2.15
C THR A 126 -10.72 11.81 -1.86
N ASN A 127 -11.56 11.89 -2.87
CA ASN A 127 -12.90 11.32 -2.80
C ASN A 127 -12.87 9.89 -3.35
N VAL A 128 -13.29 8.93 -2.55
CA VAL A 128 -13.39 7.51 -2.91
C VAL A 128 -14.83 7.22 -3.27
N ASP A 129 -15.07 6.82 -4.51
CA ASP A 129 -16.38 6.42 -5.03
C ASP A 129 -16.41 4.90 -5.21
N LEU A 130 -17.21 4.23 -4.40
CA LEU A 130 -17.41 2.78 -4.40
C LEU A 130 -18.79 2.40 -4.95
N SER A 131 -19.41 3.26 -5.75
CA SER A 131 -20.71 2.98 -6.36
C SER A 131 -20.66 1.67 -7.17
N GLY A 132 -21.66 0.82 -6.94
CA GLY A 132 -21.78 -0.45 -7.67
C GLY A 132 -21.03 -1.64 -7.06
N ILE A 133 -20.29 -1.49 -5.95
CA ILE A 133 -19.62 -2.63 -5.30
C ILE A 133 -20.52 -3.47 -4.39
N GLY A 134 -21.77 -3.01 -4.13
CA GLY A 134 -22.72 -3.63 -3.21
C GLY A 134 -22.72 -2.95 -1.83
N ALA A 135 -23.58 -3.47 -0.93
CA ALA A 135 -23.73 -2.92 0.41
C ALA A 135 -22.49 -3.19 1.29
N ILE A 136 -22.04 -2.14 1.96
CA ILE A 136 -20.87 -2.16 2.86
C ILE A 136 -21.25 -1.70 4.27
N GLN A 137 -20.45 -2.05 5.27
CA GLN A 137 -20.56 -1.48 6.60
C GLN A 137 -20.08 -0.02 6.60
N SER A 138 -20.65 0.80 7.50
CA SER A 138 -20.30 2.22 7.63
C SER A 138 -18.99 2.49 8.36
N SER A 139 -18.32 1.46 8.88
CA SER A 139 -17.07 1.55 9.60
C SER A 139 -16.07 0.58 9.01
N ALA A 140 -14.83 1.01 8.83
CA ALA A 140 -13.77 0.22 8.24
C ALA A 140 -12.46 0.33 9.04
N LYS A 141 -11.68 -0.76 9.02
CA LYS A 141 -10.31 -0.75 9.52
C LYS A 141 -9.42 -0.04 8.51
N ARG A 142 -8.68 0.99 8.98
CA ARG A 142 -7.66 1.66 8.19
C ARG A 142 -6.28 1.39 8.78
N THR A 143 -5.31 1.11 7.91
CA THR A 143 -3.89 1.00 8.25
C THR A 143 -3.12 2.01 7.42
N VAL A 144 -2.31 2.85 8.06
CA VAL A 144 -1.52 3.90 7.41
C VAL A 144 -0.05 3.73 7.74
N LEU A 145 0.78 3.73 6.71
CA LEU A 145 2.23 3.84 6.78
C LEU A 145 2.62 5.22 6.24
N THR A 146 3.16 6.10 7.08
CA THR A 146 3.53 7.48 6.70
C THR A 146 4.71 7.98 7.51
N GLY A 147 5.48 8.91 6.96
CA GLY A 147 6.63 9.52 7.62
C GLY A 147 7.33 10.52 6.70
N LYS A 148 8.40 11.14 7.19
CA LYS A 148 9.28 11.98 6.36
C LYS A 148 10.12 11.10 5.44
N PRO A 149 10.63 11.62 4.30
CA PRO A 149 11.30 10.81 3.28
C PRO A 149 12.38 9.83 3.75
N ALA A 150 13.14 10.21 4.78
CA ALA A 150 14.22 9.38 5.31
C ALA A 150 13.81 8.48 6.49
N ASP A 151 12.57 8.58 6.95
CA ASP A 151 12.10 7.82 8.09
C ASP A 151 11.91 6.33 7.77
N THR A 152 11.87 5.54 8.84
CA THR A 152 11.55 4.10 8.79
C THR A 152 10.33 3.83 9.70
N PRO A 153 9.16 4.38 9.36
CA PRO A 153 7.96 4.28 10.19
C PRO A 153 7.40 2.85 10.24
N LEU A 154 6.61 2.61 11.27
CA LEU A 154 5.74 1.45 11.38
C LEU A 154 4.31 1.79 10.97
N PRO A 155 3.53 0.83 10.43
CA PRO A 155 2.11 1.04 10.18
C PRO A 155 1.32 1.32 11.46
N VAL A 156 0.36 2.25 11.38
CA VAL A 156 -0.58 2.57 12.45
C VAL A 156 -1.98 2.19 12.00
N GLU A 157 -2.76 1.60 12.90
CA GLU A 157 -4.12 1.16 12.63
C GLU A 157 -5.12 2.02 13.38
N ASP A 158 -6.23 2.36 12.71
CA ASP A 158 -7.39 3.01 13.30
C ASP A 158 -8.69 2.54 12.62
N THR A 159 -9.79 3.15 13.02
CA THR A 159 -11.12 2.93 12.44
C THR A 159 -11.60 4.23 11.81
N VAL A 160 -12.15 4.13 10.60
CA VAL A 160 -12.70 5.27 9.87
C VAL A 160 -14.14 5.01 9.47
N GLU A 161 -14.93 6.07 9.40
CA GLU A 161 -16.26 6.01 8.79
C GLU A 161 -16.11 5.98 7.27
N VAL A 162 -16.92 5.14 6.65
CA VAL A 162 -16.96 4.96 5.20
C VAL A 162 -18.41 4.90 4.73
N ALA A 163 -18.62 5.27 3.48
CA ALA A 163 -19.89 5.18 2.79
C ALA A 163 -19.64 4.75 1.34
N GLU A 164 -20.69 4.62 0.54
CA GLU A 164 -20.54 4.41 -0.91
C GLU A 164 -19.65 5.48 -1.55
N LYS A 165 -19.73 6.72 -1.06
CA LYS A 165 -18.80 7.81 -1.40
C LYS A 165 -18.33 8.47 -0.11
N PHE A 166 -17.02 8.61 0.04
CA PHE A 166 -16.44 9.22 1.22
C PHE A 166 -15.13 9.93 0.90
N ASP A 167 -14.83 10.94 1.71
CA ASP A 167 -13.57 11.66 1.61
C ASP A 167 -12.50 10.96 2.45
N CYS A 168 -11.30 10.90 1.89
CA CYS A 168 -10.13 10.35 2.54
C CYS A 168 -8.95 11.29 2.35
N GLN A 169 -8.39 11.79 3.44
CA GLN A 169 -7.17 12.58 3.42
C GLN A 169 -5.96 11.64 3.46
N LEU A 170 -5.12 11.70 2.45
CA LEU A 170 -3.86 10.97 2.37
C LEU A 170 -2.74 11.87 2.88
N SER A 171 -2.09 11.48 3.94
CA SER A 171 -0.90 12.19 4.44
C SER A 171 0.19 12.28 3.36
N ALA A 172 1.06 13.27 3.45
CA ALA A 172 2.28 13.29 2.65
C ALA A 172 3.08 12.00 2.88
N TYR A 173 3.67 11.45 1.82
CA TYR A 173 4.45 10.22 1.88
C TYR A 173 3.72 9.09 2.62
N SER A 174 2.57 8.65 2.11
CA SER A 174 1.76 7.63 2.78
C SER A 174 1.32 6.47 1.89
N PHE A 175 1.16 5.33 2.52
CA PHE A 175 0.43 4.17 1.99
C PHE A 175 -0.71 3.86 2.95
N THR A 176 -1.94 3.93 2.44
CA THR A 176 -3.17 3.72 3.19
C THR A 176 -3.90 2.49 2.68
N VAL A 177 -4.27 1.60 3.59
CA VAL A 177 -5.10 0.42 3.30
C VAL A 177 -6.38 0.54 4.11
N ILE A 178 -7.54 0.49 3.45
CA ILE A 178 -8.86 0.52 4.10
C ILE A 178 -9.56 -0.80 3.77
N ARG A 179 -9.80 -1.63 4.77
CA ARG A 179 -10.55 -2.87 4.63
C ARG A 179 -11.97 -2.67 5.11
N ILE A 180 -12.91 -2.74 4.17
CA ILE A 180 -14.32 -2.46 4.35
C ILE A 180 -15.09 -3.78 4.30
N LYS A 181 -15.80 -4.10 5.36
CA LYS A 181 -16.59 -5.32 5.41
C LYS A 181 -17.85 -5.19 4.58
N LYS A 182 -18.26 -6.30 3.92
CA LYS A 182 -19.61 -6.42 3.34
C LYS A 182 -20.66 -6.20 4.44
N ALA A 183 -21.72 -5.50 4.13
CA ALA A 183 -22.87 -5.40 5.06
C ALA A 183 -23.49 -6.79 5.26
N ASN A 184 -23.92 -7.08 6.48
CA ASN A 184 -24.68 -8.28 6.76
C ASN A 184 -26.00 -8.22 5.99
N GLU A 185 -26.33 -9.26 5.27
CA GLU A 185 -27.68 -9.43 4.73
C GLU A 185 -28.64 -9.56 5.92
N LYS A 186 -29.66 -8.69 5.96
CA LYS A 186 -30.72 -8.76 6.96
C LYS A 186 -31.67 -9.89 6.63
#